data_f0b8b84787b4e3be8064a8b1fc9ab4d9
#
_entry.id   f0b8b84787b4e3be8064a8b1fc9ab4d9
#
_cell.length_a   1.000
_cell.length_b   1.000
_cell.length_c   1.000
_cell.angle_alpha   90.00
_cell.angle_beta   90.00
_cell.angle_gamma   90.00
#
_symmetry.space_group_name_H-M   'P 1'
#
loop_
_entity.id
_entity.type
_entity.pdbx_description
1 polymer ?
#
loop_
_entity_poly.entity_id
_entity_poly.type
_entity_poly.pdbx_seq_one_letter_code
_entity_poly.pdbx_strand_id
1 'polypeptide(L)'
;MKEIDTNKKNIKHSKDSRNSAARKVCIAIRRFFAILGVTLGMTIVCIYGVMLVCTHGPSKVARDLFVMSVRESSMGGFLANMVVSKSTIERIEAANTVRTTDEISDTELIEFNNQNHTGSMIPEDLDDGERKPYKDMGGVFLYEVSGATYSGTMVVINDPSRVMVGVSGDYSGEPGINVPAICDKYGAVLAANAGGFEDIGGVGDGGTPRGIVMSEGTLRYGSLTESYDLIGFDNNNVFVIGNMTGQQAVDRGIRDAVSFGPFLILNGTPLEVSGMGGGLNPRTAIGQRADGAVLLLII
;
A
#
# COMPACT_ATOMS: atom_id res chain seq x y z
N MET A 1 38.69 67.67 -29.20
CA MET A 1 39.56 66.68 -28.55
C MET A 1 39.16 66.38 -27.10
N LYS A 2 38.51 67.23 -26.34
CA LYS A 2 38.00 66.94 -24.96
C LYS A 2 36.80 66.10 -24.86
N GLU A 3 35.87 66.09 -25.85
CA GLU A 3 34.62 65.27 -25.84
C GLU A 3 34.86 63.78 -26.03
N ILE A 4 35.87 63.37 -26.78
CA ILE A 4 36.20 61.98 -27.05
C ILE A 4 36.77 61.28 -25.79
N ASP A 5 37.48 62.05 -24.96
CA ASP A 5 38.11 61.55 -23.72
C ASP A 5 37.12 61.36 -22.60
N THR A 6 36.07 62.19 -22.54
CA THR A 6 34.95 62.04 -21.57
C THR A 6 34.11 60.83 -21.88
N ASN A 7 33.86 60.52 -23.15
CA ASN A 7 33.08 59.37 -23.59
C ASN A 7 33.80 58.02 -23.32
N LYS A 8 35.13 58.00 -23.52
CA LYS A 8 35.94 56.80 -23.15
C LYS A 8 35.97 56.54 -21.63
N LYS A 9 36.05 57.60 -20.81
CA LYS A 9 35.98 57.47 -19.33
C LYS A 9 34.63 56.95 -18.87
N ASN A 10 33.51 57.41 -19.43
CA ASN A 10 32.16 56.95 -19.08
C ASN A 10 31.92 55.50 -19.48
N ILE A 11 32.41 55.07 -20.65
CA ILE A 11 32.32 53.66 -21.12
C ILE A 11 33.17 52.76 -20.22
N LYS A 12 34.33 53.17 -19.79
CA LYS A 12 35.20 52.39 -18.89
C LYS A 12 34.56 52.25 -17.50
N HIS A 13 33.99 53.34 -16.92
CA HIS A 13 33.29 53.29 -15.65
C HIS A 13 32.04 52.39 -15.68
N SER A 14 31.28 52.40 -16.78
CA SER A 14 30.13 51.53 -16.99
C SER A 14 30.53 50.04 -17.10
N LYS A 15 31.62 49.72 -17.79
CA LYS A 15 32.15 48.35 -17.86
C LYS A 15 32.67 47.82 -16.52
N ASP A 16 33.39 48.67 -15.76
CA ASP A 16 33.91 48.29 -14.44
C ASP A 16 32.80 48.09 -13.41
N SER A 17 31.75 48.91 -13.47
CA SER A 17 30.56 48.74 -12.63
C SER A 17 29.79 47.45 -12.97
N ARG A 18 29.60 47.11 -14.25
CA ARG A 18 28.96 45.84 -14.69
C ARG A 18 29.77 44.62 -14.29
N ASN A 19 31.10 44.66 -14.41
CA ASN A 19 31.98 43.57 -14.02
C ASN A 19 31.98 43.36 -12.49
N SER A 20 31.91 44.45 -11.71
CA SER A 20 31.78 44.40 -10.26
C SER A 20 30.45 43.80 -9.80
N ALA A 21 29.33 44.15 -10.44
CA ALA A 21 28.02 43.61 -10.17
C ALA A 21 27.94 42.10 -10.54
N ALA A 22 28.45 41.72 -11.71
CA ALA A 22 28.52 40.32 -12.15
C ALA A 22 29.36 39.46 -11.19
N ARG A 23 30.49 39.99 -10.70
CA ARG A 23 31.33 39.29 -9.72
C ARG A 23 30.62 39.10 -8.38
N LYS A 24 29.86 40.09 -7.89
CA LYS A 24 29.07 40.00 -6.65
C LYS A 24 27.96 38.92 -6.79
N VAL A 25 27.27 38.88 -7.93
CA VAL A 25 26.26 37.88 -8.23
C VAL A 25 26.88 36.45 -8.28
N CYS A 26 28.01 36.30 -8.96
CA CYS A 26 28.72 35.04 -9.02
C CYS A 26 29.16 34.51 -7.63
N ILE A 27 29.66 35.44 -6.77
CA ILE A 27 30.02 35.11 -5.37
C ILE A 27 28.77 34.69 -4.57
N ALA A 28 27.65 35.38 -4.72
CA ALA A 28 26.40 35.06 -4.03
C ALA A 28 25.86 33.69 -4.45
N ILE A 29 25.86 33.38 -5.76
CA ILE A 29 25.48 32.09 -6.29
C ILE A 29 26.38 30.98 -5.75
N ARG A 30 27.68 31.16 -5.76
CA ARG A 30 28.63 30.18 -5.23
C ARG A 30 28.44 29.95 -3.72
N ARG A 31 28.14 30.98 -2.95
CA ARG A 31 27.82 30.87 -1.52
C ARG A 31 26.52 30.14 -1.30
N PHE A 32 25.49 30.44 -2.09
CA PHE A 32 24.20 29.73 -2.04
C PHE A 32 24.38 28.23 -2.27
N PHE A 33 25.07 27.81 -3.34
CA PHE A 33 25.31 26.39 -3.60
C PHE A 33 26.20 25.72 -2.54
N ALA A 34 27.16 26.45 -1.98
CA ALA A 34 27.99 25.94 -0.88
C ALA A 34 27.16 25.71 0.39
N ILE A 35 26.28 26.64 0.76
CA ILE A 35 25.38 26.48 1.91
C ILE A 35 24.41 25.34 1.64
N LEU A 36 23.79 25.28 0.46
CA LEU A 36 22.88 24.19 0.06
C LEU A 36 23.57 22.83 0.16
N GLY A 37 24.80 22.72 -0.37
CA GLY A 37 25.58 21.47 -0.32
C GLY A 37 25.92 21.04 1.11
N VAL A 38 26.32 21.98 1.96
CA VAL A 38 26.61 21.69 3.38
C VAL A 38 25.33 21.27 4.11
N THR A 39 24.24 21.99 3.90
CA THR A 39 22.94 21.63 4.53
C THR A 39 22.48 20.25 4.11
N LEU A 40 22.52 19.94 2.81
CA LEU A 40 22.15 18.63 2.28
C LEU A 40 23.06 17.52 2.85
N GLY A 41 24.37 17.76 2.88
CA GLY A 41 25.34 16.82 3.45
C GLY A 41 25.07 16.56 4.95
N MET A 42 24.81 17.59 5.74
CA MET A 42 24.44 17.43 7.15
C MET A 42 23.13 16.66 7.33
N THR A 43 22.13 16.93 6.51
CA THR A 43 20.86 16.21 6.54
C THR A 43 21.05 14.72 6.28
N ILE A 44 21.86 14.36 5.27
CA ILE A 44 22.17 12.96 4.96
C ILE A 44 22.89 12.28 6.12
N VAL A 45 23.88 12.95 6.73
CA VAL A 45 24.61 12.43 7.90
C VAL A 45 23.67 12.22 9.09
N CYS A 46 22.77 13.17 9.35
CA CYS A 46 21.77 13.03 10.42
C CYS A 46 20.83 11.86 10.18
N ILE A 47 20.28 11.72 8.97
CA ILE A 47 19.41 10.58 8.61
C ILE A 47 20.15 9.25 8.80
N TYR A 48 21.38 9.16 8.30
CA TYR A 48 22.20 7.96 8.46
C TYR A 48 22.48 7.65 9.94
N GLY A 49 22.76 8.67 10.73
CA GLY A 49 22.93 8.53 12.19
C GLY A 49 21.68 7.99 12.89
N VAL A 50 20.50 8.50 12.54
CA VAL A 50 19.23 7.99 13.07
C VAL A 50 19.03 6.52 12.67
N MET A 51 19.29 6.16 11.40
CA MET A 51 19.21 4.78 10.94
C MET A 51 20.14 3.84 11.73
N LEU A 52 21.39 4.28 12.02
CA LEU A 52 22.32 3.50 12.83
C LEU A 52 21.80 3.34 14.28
N VAL A 53 21.24 4.37 14.88
CA VAL A 53 20.67 4.29 16.24
C VAL A 53 19.48 3.33 16.26
N CYS A 54 18.59 3.38 15.29
CA CYS A 54 17.45 2.47 15.18
C CYS A 54 17.90 1.01 15.01
N THR A 55 18.94 0.76 14.19
CA THR A 55 19.33 -0.58 13.79
C THR A 55 20.37 -1.23 14.71
N HIS A 56 21.23 -0.45 15.35
CA HIS A 56 22.33 -0.93 16.25
C HIS A 56 22.14 -0.50 17.70
N GLY A 57 21.08 0.24 18.01
CA GLY A 57 20.71 0.59 19.38
C GLY A 57 20.23 -0.62 20.20
N PRO A 58 19.95 -0.42 21.50
CA PRO A 58 19.60 -1.52 22.41
C PRO A 58 18.22 -2.14 22.14
N SER A 59 17.36 -1.46 21.40
CA SER A 59 16.00 -1.89 21.11
C SER A 59 15.95 -2.81 19.89
N LYS A 60 15.75 -4.11 20.11
CA LYS A 60 15.49 -5.07 19.02
C LYS A 60 14.20 -4.73 18.25
N VAL A 61 13.19 -4.28 18.99
CA VAL A 61 11.89 -3.90 18.41
C VAL A 61 12.03 -2.73 17.43
N ALA A 62 12.80 -1.70 17.78
CA ALA A 62 13.04 -0.56 16.91
C ALA A 62 13.77 -0.97 15.61
N ARG A 63 14.76 -1.87 15.73
CA ARG A 63 15.48 -2.42 14.59
C ARG A 63 14.56 -3.23 13.68
N ASP A 64 13.80 -4.14 14.25
CA ASP A 64 12.94 -5.05 13.49
C ASP A 64 11.81 -4.26 12.80
N LEU A 65 11.23 -3.28 13.51
CA LEU A 65 10.25 -2.33 12.94
C LEU A 65 10.83 -1.50 11.79
N PHE A 66 12.04 -0.96 11.96
CA PHE A 66 12.72 -0.22 10.90
C PHE A 66 12.93 -1.09 9.65
N VAL A 67 13.51 -2.28 9.83
CA VAL A 67 13.77 -3.21 8.71
C VAL A 67 12.49 -3.55 7.97
N MET A 68 11.44 -3.95 8.69
CA MET A 68 10.16 -4.32 8.09
C MET A 68 9.53 -3.13 7.34
N SER A 69 9.49 -1.94 7.96
CA SER A 69 8.89 -0.75 7.34
C SER A 69 9.59 -0.33 6.04
N VAL A 70 10.93 -0.33 6.00
CA VAL A 70 11.66 0.06 4.78
C VAL A 70 11.67 -1.04 3.72
N ARG A 71 11.62 -2.32 4.12
CA ARG A 71 11.57 -3.45 3.18
C ARG A 71 10.24 -3.54 2.44
N GLU A 72 9.15 -3.19 3.08
CA GLU A 72 7.83 -3.12 2.43
C GLU A 72 7.62 -1.85 1.60
N SER A 73 8.47 -0.84 1.79
CA SER A 73 8.43 0.36 0.96
C SER A 73 9.13 0.11 -0.37
N SER A 74 8.43 0.26 -1.48
CA SER A 74 8.95 0.07 -2.85
C SER A 74 10.24 0.85 -3.12
N MET A 75 10.35 2.07 -2.60
CA MET A 75 11.53 2.93 -2.78
C MET A 75 12.56 2.81 -1.65
N GLY A 76 12.21 2.22 -0.51
CA GLY A 76 13.04 2.23 0.71
C GLY A 76 13.84 0.95 0.95
N GLY A 77 13.55 -0.12 0.24
CA GLY A 77 14.11 -1.46 0.51
C GLY A 77 15.64 -1.52 0.53
N PHE A 78 16.32 -0.69 -0.23
CA PHE A 78 17.78 -0.61 -0.22
C PHE A 78 18.37 -0.03 1.08
N LEU A 79 17.60 0.81 1.80
CA LEU A 79 18.07 1.46 3.05
C LEU A 79 18.36 0.42 4.14
N ALA A 80 17.57 -0.65 4.23
CA ALA A 80 17.84 -1.73 5.16
C ALA A 80 19.20 -2.37 4.89
N ASN A 81 19.52 -2.62 3.62
CA ASN A 81 20.80 -3.22 3.20
C ASN A 81 22.02 -2.32 3.44
N MET A 82 21.82 -0.99 3.60
CA MET A 82 22.93 -0.07 3.91
C MET A 82 23.38 -0.15 5.37
N VAL A 83 22.49 -0.53 6.27
CA VAL A 83 22.74 -0.45 7.74
C VAL A 83 22.60 -1.78 8.46
N VAL A 84 22.01 -2.80 7.83
CA VAL A 84 21.79 -4.13 8.43
C VAL A 84 22.31 -5.21 7.50
N SER A 85 22.95 -6.26 8.04
CA SER A 85 23.44 -7.38 7.24
C SER A 85 22.27 -8.17 6.63
N LYS A 86 22.49 -8.73 5.43
CA LYS A 86 21.50 -9.55 4.71
C LYS A 86 20.98 -10.70 5.57
N SER A 87 21.85 -11.42 6.29
CA SER A 87 21.46 -12.52 7.17
C SER A 87 20.60 -12.06 8.36
N THR A 88 20.80 -10.83 8.85
CA THR A 88 19.94 -10.27 9.89
C THR A 88 18.58 -9.88 9.35
N ILE A 89 18.53 -9.31 8.13
CA ILE A 89 17.28 -8.98 7.44
C ILE A 89 16.46 -10.26 7.23
N GLU A 90 17.05 -11.29 6.63
CA GLU A 90 16.40 -12.59 6.38
C GLU A 90 15.87 -13.22 7.67
N ARG A 91 16.64 -13.13 8.77
CA ARG A 91 16.18 -13.60 10.08
C ARG A 91 15.00 -12.80 10.63
N ILE A 92 15.00 -11.48 10.45
CA ILE A 92 13.89 -10.62 10.87
C ILE A 92 12.66 -10.94 10.04
N GLU A 93 12.78 -11.04 8.72
CA GLU A 93 11.70 -11.41 7.81
C GLU A 93 11.12 -12.78 8.18
N ALA A 94 11.97 -13.79 8.38
CA ALA A 94 11.53 -15.13 8.77
C ALA A 94 10.84 -15.17 10.16
N ALA A 95 11.31 -14.36 11.12
CA ALA A 95 10.69 -14.27 12.44
C ALA A 95 9.36 -13.51 12.43
N ASN A 96 9.12 -12.71 11.41
CA ASN A 96 7.91 -11.90 11.22
C ASN A 96 7.01 -12.46 10.10
N THR A 97 7.33 -13.62 9.55
CA THR A 97 6.46 -14.33 8.61
C THR A 97 5.20 -14.75 9.35
N VAL A 98 4.06 -14.36 8.81
CA VAL A 98 2.77 -14.75 9.36
C VAL A 98 2.58 -16.24 9.11
N ARG A 99 2.15 -16.97 10.14
CA ARG A 99 1.76 -18.37 9.95
C ARG A 99 0.43 -18.39 9.23
N THR A 100 0.42 -18.99 8.06
CA THR A 100 -0.80 -19.32 7.35
C THR A 100 -1.45 -20.54 7.98
N THR A 101 -2.76 -20.63 7.90
CA THR A 101 -3.51 -21.82 8.32
C THR A 101 -3.82 -22.65 7.09
N ASP A 102 -3.82 -23.98 7.24
CA ASP A 102 -4.29 -24.91 6.21
C ASP A 102 -5.83 -25.00 6.19
N GLU A 103 -6.51 -24.33 7.14
CA GLU A 103 -7.98 -24.30 7.19
C GLU A 103 -8.52 -23.35 6.11
N ILE A 104 -9.64 -23.77 5.52
CA ILE A 104 -10.42 -22.93 4.60
C ILE A 104 -11.65 -22.45 5.36
N SER A 105 -12.05 -21.21 5.10
CA SER A 105 -13.23 -20.62 5.74
C SER A 105 -14.49 -21.44 5.52
N ASP A 106 -15.30 -21.52 6.57
CA ASP A 106 -16.61 -22.14 6.54
C ASP A 106 -17.62 -21.17 5.92
N THR A 107 -18.13 -21.53 4.76
CA THR A 107 -19.09 -20.71 4.01
C THR A 107 -20.50 -20.75 4.58
N GLU A 108 -20.81 -21.72 5.46
CA GLU A 108 -22.12 -21.82 6.11
C GLU A 108 -22.34 -20.76 7.20
N LEU A 109 -21.27 -20.07 7.62
CA LEU A 109 -21.35 -18.98 8.60
C LEU A 109 -21.94 -17.69 8.04
N ILE A 110 -22.14 -17.61 6.73
CA ILE A 110 -22.71 -16.42 6.06
C ILE A 110 -24.19 -16.69 5.76
N GLU A 111 -25.05 -15.98 6.45
CA GLU A 111 -26.50 -16.02 6.24
C GLU A 111 -26.95 -14.71 5.57
N PHE A 112 -27.18 -14.74 4.27
CA PHE A 112 -27.72 -13.58 3.55
C PHE A 112 -29.11 -13.24 4.07
N ASN A 113 -29.21 -12.15 4.79
CA ASN A 113 -30.48 -11.67 5.29
C ASN A 113 -31.27 -11.05 4.12
N ASN A 114 -32.31 -11.73 3.66
CA ASN A 114 -33.17 -11.33 2.55
C ASN A 114 -34.03 -10.08 2.82
N GLN A 115 -33.81 -9.40 3.93
CA GLN A 115 -34.50 -8.14 4.24
C GLN A 115 -33.75 -6.98 3.56
N ASN A 116 -34.45 -6.23 2.74
CA ASN A 116 -34.00 -4.98 2.16
C ASN A 116 -33.40 -4.08 3.24
N HIS A 117 -32.07 -4.10 3.36
CA HIS A 117 -31.37 -3.28 4.34
C HIS A 117 -31.36 -1.82 3.91
N THR A 118 -32.41 -1.11 4.28
CA THR A 118 -32.50 0.37 4.21
C THR A 118 -32.02 1.05 5.49
N GLY A 119 -31.41 0.30 6.42
CA GLY A 119 -30.96 0.81 7.71
C GLY A 119 -29.44 0.75 7.87
N SER A 120 -28.93 1.52 8.82
CA SER A 120 -27.53 1.48 9.27
C SER A 120 -27.13 0.05 9.63
N MET A 121 -26.14 -0.49 8.93
CA MET A 121 -25.66 -1.88 9.10
C MET A 121 -24.48 -1.97 10.06
N ILE A 122 -24.41 -1.10 11.03
CA ILE A 122 -23.53 -1.29 12.18
C ILE A 122 -24.26 -2.25 13.12
N PRO A 123 -23.64 -3.34 13.57
CA PRO A 123 -24.21 -4.20 14.61
C PRO A 123 -24.70 -3.35 15.79
N GLU A 124 -25.87 -3.67 16.34
CA GLU A 124 -26.48 -2.89 17.44
C GLU A 124 -25.55 -2.73 18.66
N ASP A 125 -24.65 -3.71 18.88
CA ASP A 125 -23.61 -3.68 19.91
C ASP A 125 -22.41 -2.76 19.60
N LEU A 126 -22.28 -2.30 18.35
CA LEU A 126 -21.29 -1.33 17.89
C LEU A 126 -21.94 -0.01 17.45
N ASP A 127 -23.26 0.04 17.36
CA ASP A 127 -24.02 1.24 17.09
C ASP A 127 -24.18 2.03 18.40
N ASP A 128 -23.18 2.87 18.69
CA ASP A 128 -23.27 3.87 19.74
C ASP A 128 -24.22 5.04 19.41
N GLY A 129 -24.98 4.92 18.30
CA GLY A 129 -25.90 5.93 17.78
C GLY A 129 -25.21 7.17 17.18
N GLU A 130 -23.90 7.26 17.24
CA GLU A 130 -23.11 8.41 16.79
C GLU A 130 -22.40 8.20 15.45
N ARG A 131 -22.16 6.94 15.03
CA ARG A 131 -21.41 6.63 13.81
C ARG A 131 -22.28 6.61 12.57
N LYS A 132 -22.43 7.77 11.95
CA LYS A 132 -23.08 7.89 10.65
C LYS A 132 -22.05 7.82 9.53
N PRO A 133 -22.38 7.20 8.37
CA PRO A 133 -21.52 7.28 7.22
C PRO A 133 -21.38 8.75 6.79
N TYR A 134 -20.14 9.16 6.48
CA TYR A 134 -19.94 10.49 5.92
C TYR A 134 -20.30 10.54 4.43
N LYS A 135 -20.44 9.37 3.80
CA LYS A 135 -20.87 9.24 2.41
C LYS A 135 -21.66 7.95 2.19
N ASP A 136 -22.76 8.05 1.45
CA ASP A 136 -23.55 6.95 0.93
C ASP A 136 -23.53 7.02 -0.61
N MET A 137 -23.20 5.90 -1.24
CA MET A 137 -23.11 5.73 -2.70
C MET A 137 -24.03 4.61 -3.17
N GLY A 138 -25.26 4.57 -2.66
CA GLY A 138 -26.27 3.58 -3.04
C GLY A 138 -25.93 2.18 -2.55
N GLY A 139 -25.86 2.00 -1.22
CA GLY A 139 -25.53 0.73 -0.57
C GLY A 139 -24.02 0.47 -0.40
N VAL A 140 -23.18 1.49 -0.67
CA VAL A 140 -21.77 1.54 -0.31
C VAL A 140 -21.59 2.71 0.66
N PHE A 141 -21.30 2.40 1.90
CA PHE A 141 -21.22 3.38 3.00
C PHE A 141 -19.78 3.58 3.43
N LEU A 142 -19.37 4.83 3.61
CA LEU A 142 -18.03 5.20 4.04
C LEU A 142 -18.09 5.81 5.45
N TYR A 143 -17.28 5.26 6.34
CA TYR A 143 -17.13 5.70 7.73
C TYR A 143 -15.68 6.11 8.01
N GLU A 144 -15.49 7.20 8.73
CA GLU A 144 -14.18 7.53 9.26
C GLU A 144 -13.85 6.61 10.45
N VAL A 145 -12.63 6.08 10.45
CA VAL A 145 -12.09 5.30 11.57
C VAL A 145 -10.77 5.90 12.01
N SER A 146 -10.55 5.96 13.32
CA SER A 146 -9.31 6.48 13.86
C SER A 146 -8.97 5.83 15.19
N GLY A 147 -7.70 5.78 15.48
CA GLY A 147 -7.15 5.36 16.77
C GLY A 147 -5.98 6.26 17.16
N ALA A 148 -5.26 5.89 18.21
CA ALA A 148 -4.15 6.70 18.72
C ALA A 148 -3.01 6.91 17.70
N THR A 149 -2.84 5.99 16.74
CA THR A 149 -1.71 5.96 15.80
C THR A 149 -2.12 5.80 14.34
N TYR A 150 -3.42 5.75 14.06
CA TYR A 150 -3.93 5.57 12.70
C TYR A 150 -5.20 6.38 12.47
N SER A 151 -5.45 6.65 11.20
CA SER A 151 -6.73 7.15 10.69
C SER A 151 -6.99 6.48 9.33
N GLY A 152 -8.26 6.34 8.99
CA GLY A 152 -8.62 5.67 7.74
C GLY A 152 -10.10 5.69 7.44
N THR A 153 -10.49 4.87 6.49
CA THR A 153 -11.87 4.71 6.06
C THR A 153 -12.29 3.24 6.14
N MET A 154 -13.40 2.99 6.80
CA MET A 154 -14.12 1.73 6.70
C MET A 154 -15.21 1.88 5.63
N VAL A 155 -15.20 1.00 4.66
CA VAL A 155 -16.26 0.90 3.65
C VAL A 155 -17.11 -0.32 3.97
N VAL A 156 -18.42 -0.14 3.98
CA VAL A 156 -19.40 -1.21 4.14
C VAL A 156 -20.18 -1.34 2.84
N ILE A 157 -20.15 -2.51 2.21
CA ILE A 157 -20.83 -2.81 0.95
C ILE A 157 -21.91 -3.83 1.25
N ASN A 158 -23.17 -3.43 1.19
CA ASN A 158 -24.29 -4.27 1.58
C ASN A 158 -24.52 -5.46 0.64
N ASP A 159 -24.26 -5.26 -0.64
CA ASP A 159 -24.45 -6.29 -1.66
C ASP A 159 -23.08 -6.84 -2.13
N PRO A 160 -22.67 -8.04 -1.68
CA PRO A 160 -21.38 -8.61 -2.04
C PRO A 160 -21.27 -8.96 -3.54
N SER A 161 -22.39 -9.07 -4.26
CA SER A 161 -22.37 -9.29 -5.70
C SER A 161 -21.75 -8.12 -6.48
N ARG A 162 -21.66 -6.95 -5.85
CA ARG A 162 -21.05 -5.73 -6.40
C ARG A 162 -19.53 -5.67 -6.21
N VAL A 163 -18.94 -6.64 -5.50
CA VAL A 163 -17.49 -6.70 -5.27
C VAL A 163 -16.87 -7.66 -6.27
N MET A 164 -15.84 -7.20 -6.95
CA MET A 164 -15.12 -7.99 -7.96
C MET A 164 -13.62 -7.69 -7.96
N VAL A 165 -12.84 -8.58 -8.55
CA VAL A 165 -11.42 -8.34 -8.82
C VAL A 165 -11.26 -7.67 -10.17
N GLY A 166 -10.81 -6.41 -10.15
CA GLY A 166 -10.37 -5.70 -11.34
C GLY A 166 -8.94 -6.05 -11.70
N VAL A 167 -8.69 -6.49 -12.94
CA VAL A 167 -7.34 -6.84 -13.40
C VAL A 167 -6.61 -5.64 -13.97
N SER A 168 -5.32 -5.50 -13.63
CA SER A 168 -4.48 -4.38 -14.06
C SER A 168 -4.02 -4.49 -15.53
N GLY A 169 -4.11 -5.67 -16.11
CA GLY A 169 -3.68 -5.96 -17.48
C GLY A 169 -4.02 -7.41 -17.88
N ASP A 170 -3.40 -7.88 -18.94
CA ASP A 170 -3.48 -9.26 -19.40
C ASP A 170 -2.33 -10.13 -18.86
N TYR A 171 -1.41 -9.51 -18.09
CA TYR A 171 -0.23 -10.13 -17.49
C TYR A 171 0.74 -10.77 -18.51
N SER A 172 0.79 -10.24 -19.73
CA SER A 172 1.68 -10.69 -20.81
C SER A 172 3.07 -10.03 -20.80
N GLY A 173 3.38 -9.28 -19.74
CA GLY A 173 4.65 -8.54 -19.58
C GLY A 173 4.53 -7.04 -19.83
N GLU A 174 3.34 -6.54 -20.11
CA GLU A 174 3.07 -5.10 -20.18
C GLU A 174 2.83 -4.52 -18.77
N PRO A 175 3.17 -3.27 -18.53
CA PRO A 175 2.87 -2.60 -17.27
C PRO A 175 1.39 -2.64 -16.91
N GLY A 176 1.09 -2.83 -15.63
CA GLY A 176 -0.27 -2.75 -15.10
C GLY A 176 -0.80 -1.32 -15.09
N ILE A 177 -2.11 -1.18 -15.14
CA ILE A 177 -2.76 0.13 -14.96
C ILE A 177 -3.01 0.43 -13.49
N ASN A 178 -3.07 1.71 -13.13
CA ASN A 178 -3.30 2.14 -11.75
C ASN A 178 -4.77 1.97 -11.31
N VAL A 179 -5.02 2.03 -10.00
CA VAL A 179 -6.34 1.82 -9.40
C VAL A 179 -7.43 2.73 -9.99
N PRO A 180 -7.22 4.05 -10.22
CA PRO A 180 -8.21 4.88 -10.90
C PRO A 180 -8.57 4.39 -12.30
N ALA A 181 -7.59 3.98 -13.10
CA ALA A 181 -7.85 3.46 -14.43
C ALA A 181 -8.57 2.10 -14.41
N ILE A 182 -8.33 1.25 -13.40
CA ILE A 182 -9.12 0.03 -13.16
C ILE A 182 -10.57 0.41 -12.82
N CYS A 183 -10.77 1.40 -11.95
CA CYS A 183 -12.09 1.89 -11.57
C CYS A 183 -12.89 2.34 -12.82
N ASP A 184 -12.27 3.13 -13.67
CA ASP A 184 -12.88 3.60 -14.94
C ASP A 184 -13.18 2.43 -15.89
N LYS A 185 -12.23 1.48 -16.02
CA LYS A 185 -12.37 0.30 -16.89
C LYS A 185 -13.59 -0.55 -16.54
N TYR A 186 -13.87 -0.71 -15.25
CA TYR A 186 -14.97 -1.54 -14.75
C TYR A 186 -16.22 -0.74 -14.37
N GLY A 187 -16.21 0.58 -14.53
CA GLY A 187 -17.31 1.45 -14.10
C GLY A 187 -17.58 1.39 -12.60
N ALA A 188 -16.54 1.13 -11.81
CA ALA A 188 -16.65 0.98 -10.38
C ALA A 188 -16.77 2.34 -9.68
N VAL A 189 -17.57 2.40 -8.61
CA VAL A 189 -17.74 3.63 -7.81
C VAL A 189 -16.65 3.78 -6.74
N LEU A 190 -15.93 2.69 -6.45
CA LEU A 190 -14.84 2.62 -5.49
C LEU A 190 -13.91 1.48 -5.89
N ALA A 191 -12.62 1.66 -5.69
CA ALA A 191 -11.63 0.59 -5.80
C ALA A 191 -10.52 0.75 -4.77
N ALA A 192 -9.88 -0.35 -4.42
CA ALA A 192 -8.68 -0.39 -3.59
C ALA A 192 -7.68 -1.37 -4.20
N ASN A 193 -6.40 -1.18 -3.86
CA ASN A 193 -5.38 -2.15 -4.24
C ASN A 193 -5.63 -3.50 -3.56
N ALA A 194 -5.38 -4.59 -4.29
CA ALA A 194 -5.47 -5.95 -3.80
C ALA A 194 -4.45 -6.84 -4.49
N GLY A 195 -4.08 -7.95 -3.83
CA GLY A 195 -3.00 -8.82 -4.29
C GLY A 195 -1.62 -8.14 -4.23
N GLY A 196 -0.58 -8.94 -4.40
CA GLY A 196 0.78 -8.44 -4.55
C GLY A 196 1.23 -8.47 -6.01
N PHE A 197 2.31 -7.75 -6.33
CA PHE A 197 2.98 -7.81 -7.61
C PHE A 197 4.49 -7.87 -7.42
N GLU A 198 5.22 -8.28 -8.46
CA GLU A 198 6.67 -8.28 -8.43
C GLU A 198 7.19 -6.84 -8.44
N ASP A 199 8.00 -6.51 -7.43
CA ASP A 199 8.59 -5.19 -7.24
C ASP A 199 10.09 -5.32 -6.93
N ILE A 200 10.83 -5.86 -7.88
CA ILE A 200 12.27 -6.09 -7.74
C ILE A 200 12.99 -4.74 -7.75
N GLY A 201 13.58 -4.38 -6.62
CA GLY A 201 14.35 -3.14 -6.47
C GLY A 201 13.49 -1.87 -6.40
N GLY A 202 12.18 -1.97 -6.15
CA GLY A 202 11.28 -0.82 -6.02
C GLY A 202 10.89 -0.18 -7.36
N VAL A 203 10.99 -0.93 -8.44
CA VAL A 203 10.65 -0.48 -9.80
C VAL A 203 9.53 -1.31 -10.44
N GLY A 204 8.74 -2.00 -9.61
CA GLY A 204 7.59 -2.78 -10.05
C GLY A 204 6.56 -1.90 -10.75
N ASP A 205 6.00 -2.42 -11.82
CA ASP A 205 5.04 -1.73 -12.68
C ASP A 205 3.60 -2.28 -12.58
N GLY A 206 3.38 -3.25 -11.67
CA GLY A 206 2.07 -3.89 -11.46
C GLY A 206 1.66 -4.87 -12.57
N GLY A 207 2.55 -5.15 -13.53
CA GLY A 207 2.29 -6.03 -14.66
C GLY A 207 2.42 -7.52 -14.36
N THR A 208 3.12 -7.89 -13.26
CA THR A 208 3.33 -9.28 -12.87
C THR A 208 2.79 -9.53 -11.46
N PRO A 209 1.62 -10.19 -11.30
CA PRO A 209 1.08 -10.52 -9.98
C PRO A 209 1.95 -11.49 -9.20
N ARG A 210 1.87 -11.43 -7.87
CA ARG A 210 2.36 -12.48 -6.98
C ARG A 210 1.21 -13.39 -6.59
N GLY A 211 1.37 -14.70 -6.87
CA GLY A 211 0.37 -15.71 -6.55
C GLY A 211 -0.71 -15.84 -7.62
N ILE A 212 -1.97 -15.95 -7.22
CA ILE A 212 -3.09 -16.22 -8.12
C ILE A 212 -3.95 -14.98 -8.33
N VAL A 213 -4.51 -14.82 -9.54
CA VAL A 213 -5.56 -13.85 -9.85
C VAL A 213 -6.69 -14.57 -10.59
N MET A 214 -7.87 -14.53 -10.00
CA MET A 214 -9.12 -14.98 -10.64
C MET A 214 -10.07 -13.78 -10.75
N SER A 215 -10.71 -13.65 -11.89
CA SER A 215 -11.69 -12.59 -12.15
C SER A 215 -12.77 -13.10 -13.07
N GLU A 216 -14.03 -12.87 -12.71
CA GLU A 216 -15.20 -13.31 -13.46
C GLU A 216 -15.19 -14.83 -13.72
N GLY A 217 -14.84 -15.65 -12.73
CA GLY A 217 -14.76 -17.09 -12.81
C GLY A 217 -13.58 -17.63 -13.64
N THR A 218 -12.69 -16.77 -14.09
CA THR A 218 -11.57 -17.15 -14.95
C THR A 218 -10.24 -16.97 -14.24
N LEU A 219 -9.36 -17.98 -14.31
CA LEU A 219 -7.97 -17.86 -13.89
C LEU A 219 -7.24 -16.92 -14.85
N ARG A 220 -6.88 -15.74 -14.38
CA ARG A 220 -6.16 -14.70 -15.16
C ARG A 220 -4.65 -14.84 -15.03
N TYR A 221 -4.17 -15.26 -13.85
CA TYR A 221 -2.76 -15.48 -13.56
C TYR A 221 -2.57 -16.53 -12.47
N GLY A 222 -1.45 -17.23 -12.49
CA GLY A 222 -1.12 -18.29 -11.55
C GLY A 222 -1.25 -19.70 -12.16
N SER A 223 -1.09 -20.72 -11.33
CA SER A 223 -1.06 -22.12 -11.70
C SER A 223 -2.25 -22.88 -11.10
N LEU A 224 -2.79 -23.84 -11.83
CA LEU A 224 -3.82 -24.74 -11.29
C LEU A 224 -3.27 -25.70 -10.23
N THR A 225 -1.96 -26.01 -10.28
CA THR A 225 -1.33 -27.03 -9.43
C THR A 225 -0.61 -26.47 -8.21
N GLU A 226 -0.29 -25.19 -8.21
CA GLU A 226 0.36 -24.53 -7.08
C GLU A 226 -0.67 -24.11 -6.02
N SER A 227 -0.27 -24.13 -4.75
CA SER A 227 -1.07 -23.67 -3.62
C SER A 227 -0.81 -22.20 -3.32
N TYR A 228 -1.87 -21.48 -2.99
CA TYR A 228 -1.86 -20.06 -2.73
C TYR A 228 -2.65 -19.74 -1.45
N ASP A 229 -2.17 -18.78 -0.68
CA ASP A 229 -2.99 -18.10 0.31
C ASP A 229 -3.97 -17.22 -0.45
N LEU A 230 -5.22 -17.64 -0.53
CA LEU A 230 -6.24 -17.06 -1.38
C LEU A 230 -7.29 -16.35 -0.55
N ILE A 231 -7.69 -15.18 -1.00
CA ILE A 231 -8.90 -14.49 -0.58
C ILE A 231 -9.77 -14.21 -1.79
N GLY A 232 -11.07 -14.40 -1.67
CA GLY A 232 -11.96 -14.18 -2.81
C GLY A 232 -13.42 -14.43 -2.50
N PHE A 233 -14.25 -14.37 -3.53
CA PHE A 233 -15.67 -14.65 -3.46
C PHE A 233 -16.04 -15.84 -4.36
N ASP A 234 -16.89 -16.72 -3.88
CA ASP A 234 -17.47 -17.78 -4.67
C ASP A 234 -18.66 -17.29 -5.52
N ASN A 235 -19.24 -18.19 -6.30
CA ASN A 235 -20.43 -17.90 -7.13
C ASN A 235 -21.68 -17.54 -6.32
N ASN A 236 -21.70 -17.83 -5.02
CA ASN A 236 -22.78 -17.46 -4.11
C ASN A 236 -22.50 -16.11 -3.41
N ASN A 237 -21.42 -15.42 -3.77
CA ASN A 237 -20.95 -14.17 -3.14
C ASN A 237 -20.52 -14.34 -1.68
N VAL A 238 -20.11 -15.53 -1.29
CA VAL A 238 -19.52 -15.82 0.02
C VAL A 238 -18.00 -15.61 -0.06
N PHE A 239 -17.47 -14.89 0.95
CA PHE A 239 -16.04 -14.63 1.05
C PHE A 239 -15.31 -15.89 1.52
N VAL A 240 -14.42 -16.37 0.71
CA VAL A 240 -13.60 -17.56 0.96
C VAL A 240 -12.16 -17.15 1.21
N ILE A 241 -11.59 -17.61 2.31
CA ILE A 241 -10.17 -17.46 2.60
C ILE A 241 -9.56 -18.82 2.94
N GLY A 242 -8.32 -19.04 2.60
CA GLY A 242 -7.59 -20.25 2.93
C GLY A 242 -6.47 -20.57 1.97
N ASN A 243 -5.68 -21.59 2.32
CA ASN A 243 -4.64 -22.12 1.44
C ASN A 243 -5.24 -23.19 0.53
N MET A 244 -5.17 -23.00 -0.78
CA MET A 244 -5.69 -23.95 -1.76
C MET A 244 -4.98 -23.83 -3.10
N THR A 245 -5.04 -24.92 -3.90
CA THR A 245 -4.52 -24.90 -5.26
C THR A 245 -5.47 -24.12 -6.19
N GLY A 246 -4.92 -23.64 -7.32
CA GLY A 246 -5.76 -23.00 -8.34
C GLY A 246 -6.89 -23.92 -8.83
N GLN A 247 -6.64 -25.24 -8.94
CA GLN A 247 -7.68 -26.21 -9.30
C GLN A 247 -8.78 -26.31 -8.23
N GLN A 248 -8.40 -26.36 -6.95
CA GLN A 248 -9.37 -26.38 -5.86
C GLN A 248 -10.22 -25.09 -5.83
N ALA A 249 -9.64 -23.95 -6.16
CA ALA A 249 -10.37 -22.69 -6.27
C ALA A 249 -11.41 -22.74 -7.41
N VAL A 250 -11.03 -23.28 -8.58
CA VAL A 250 -11.96 -23.50 -9.71
C VAL A 250 -13.08 -24.47 -9.33
N ASP A 251 -12.74 -25.62 -8.72
CA ASP A 251 -13.70 -26.65 -8.34
C ASP A 251 -14.69 -26.16 -7.27
N ARG A 252 -14.29 -25.22 -6.43
CA ARG A 252 -15.15 -24.54 -5.44
C ARG A 252 -16.04 -23.46 -6.04
N GLY A 253 -15.87 -23.12 -7.32
CA GLY A 253 -16.62 -22.06 -7.97
C GLY A 253 -16.20 -20.66 -7.49
N ILE A 254 -14.92 -20.48 -7.17
CA ILE A 254 -14.40 -19.13 -6.87
C ILE A 254 -14.50 -18.27 -8.13
N ARG A 255 -15.25 -17.17 -8.05
CA ARG A 255 -15.46 -16.26 -9.18
C ARG A 255 -14.39 -15.15 -9.24
N ASP A 256 -13.99 -14.64 -8.09
CA ASP A 256 -13.01 -13.56 -7.97
C ASP A 256 -12.07 -13.86 -6.81
N ALA A 257 -10.77 -13.85 -7.03
CA ALA A 257 -9.78 -14.06 -5.98
C ALA A 257 -8.42 -13.49 -6.32
N VAL A 258 -7.66 -13.20 -5.27
CA VAL A 258 -6.24 -12.85 -5.33
C VAL A 258 -5.49 -13.55 -4.21
N SER A 259 -4.17 -13.71 -4.38
CA SER A 259 -3.29 -14.03 -3.25
C SER A 259 -3.10 -12.76 -2.41
N PHE A 260 -3.52 -12.84 -1.14
CA PHE A 260 -3.36 -11.75 -0.19
C PHE A 260 -3.32 -12.29 1.24
N GLY A 261 -2.61 -11.62 2.12
CA GLY A 261 -2.49 -12.00 3.51
C GLY A 261 -1.86 -10.88 4.36
N PRO A 262 -1.73 -11.11 5.65
CA PRO A 262 -2.11 -12.30 6.42
C PRO A 262 -3.62 -12.44 6.62
N PHE A 263 -4.08 -13.67 6.86
CA PHE A 263 -5.44 -13.88 7.35
C PHE A 263 -5.52 -13.41 8.80
N LEU A 264 -6.46 -12.51 9.08
CA LEU A 264 -6.60 -11.88 10.40
C LEU A 264 -7.68 -12.54 11.26
N ILE A 265 -8.75 -12.98 10.60
CA ILE A 265 -9.91 -13.62 11.24
C ILE A 265 -10.34 -14.78 10.35
N LEU A 266 -10.53 -15.96 10.93
CA LEU A 266 -11.06 -17.13 10.25
C LEU A 266 -12.22 -17.67 11.06
N ASN A 267 -13.37 -17.87 10.41
CA ASN A 267 -14.59 -18.42 11.03
C ASN A 267 -14.99 -17.67 12.32
N GLY A 268 -14.90 -16.33 12.29
CA GLY A 268 -15.19 -15.46 13.43
C GLY A 268 -14.14 -15.47 14.53
N THR A 269 -13.07 -16.25 14.40
CA THR A 269 -11.99 -16.33 15.39
C THR A 269 -10.77 -15.55 14.92
N PRO A 270 -10.26 -14.58 15.72
CA PRO A 270 -9.01 -13.91 15.42
C PRO A 270 -7.84 -14.91 15.35
N LEU A 271 -7.02 -14.81 14.31
CA LEU A 271 -5.82 -15.61 14.16
C LEU A 271 -4.64 -14.92 14.86
N GLU A 272 -3.76 -15.71 15.45
CA GLU A 272 -2.51 -15.19 15.99
C GLU A 272 -1.57 -14.81 14.84
N VAL A 273 -1.48 -13.52 14.58
CA VAL A 273 -0.46 -12.97 13.69
C VAL A 273 0.83 -12.83 14.49
N SER A 274 1.75 -13.77 14.34
CA SER A 274 3.05 -13.72 15.02
C SER A 274 3.98 -12.72 14.31
N GLY A 275 4.75 -11.97 15.11
CA GLY A 275 5.66 -10.96 14.61
C GLY A 275 5.03 -9.59 14.46
N MET A 276 5.78 -8.65 13.92
CA MET A 276 5.35 -7.25 13.81
C MET A 276 4.55 -6.94 12.54
N GLY A 277 4.19 -7.96 11.77
CA GLY A 277 3.25 -7.87 10.65
C GLY A 277 3.57 -6.78 9.61
N GLY A 278 4.86 -6.58 9.31
CA GLY A 278 5.23 -5.70 8.21
C GLY A 278 5.33 -4.20 8.54
N GLY A 279 5.59 -3.83 9.80
CA GLY A 279 5.91 -2.45 10.16
C GLY A 279 4.70 -1.49 10.15
N LEU A 280 4.98 -0.20 10.22
CA LEU A 280 3.99 0.88 10.22
C LEU A 280 3.78 1.39 8.79
N ASN A 281 2.99 0.68 8.01
CA ASN A 281 2.68 1.03 6.63
C ASN A 281 1.18 1.19 6.44
N PRO A 282 0.73 1.91 5.42
CA PRO A 282 -0.67 1.89 5.00
C PRO A 282 -1.15 0.46 4.78
N ARG A 283 -2.38 0.17 5.20
CA ARG A 283 -2.95 -1.18 5.13
C ARG A 283 -4.33 -1.15 4.48
N THR A 284 -4.62 -2.19 3.71
CA THR A 284 -5.95 -2.49 3.20
C THR A 284 -6.33 -3.87 3.72
N ALA A 285 -7.52 -4.00 4.30
CA ALA A 285 -8.06 -5.27 4.73
C ALA A 285 -9.48 -5.43 4.18
N ILE A 286 -9.84 -6.68 3.83
CA ILE A 286 -11.17 -7.02 3.36
C ILE A 286 -11.71 -8.18 4.18
N GLY A 287 -13.02 -8.21 4.39
CA GLY A 287 -13.71 -9.29 5.08
C GLY A 287 -15.20 -9.27 4.78
N GLN A 288 -15.91 -10.28 5.27
CA GLN A 288 -17.37 -10.35 5.15
C GLN A 288 -17.98 -10.60 6.53
N ARG A 289 -19.06 -9.91 6.82
CA ARG A 289 -19.87 -10.12 8.02
C ARG A 289 -20.82 -11.30 7.82
N ALA A 290 -21.31 -11.85 8.93
CA ALA A 290 -22.26 -12.97 8.91
C ALA A 290 -23.55 -12.69 8.11
N ASP A 291 -23.98 -11.42 8.02
CA ASP A 291 -25.14 -10.99 7.23
C ASP A 291 -24.85 -10.79 5.73
N GLY A 292 -23.63 -11.07 5.29
CA GLY A 292 -23.19 -10.99 3.91
C GLY A 292 -22.56 -9.66 3.50
N ALA A 293 -22.66 -8.61 4.30
CA ALA A 293 -22.06 -7.32 3.97
C ALA A 293 -20.52 -7.41 3.93
N VAL A 294 -19.92 -6.81 2.90
CA VAL A 294 -18.47 -6.77 2.74
C VAL A 294 -17.89 -5.54 3.44
N LEU A 295 -16.82 -5.74 4.17
CA LEU A 295 -16.05 -4.70 4.85
C LEU A 295 -14.73 -4.51 4.12
N LEU A 296 -14.39 -3.26 3.81
CA LEU A 296 -13.10 -2.88 3.29
C LEU A 296 -12.52 -1.77 4.16
N LEU A 297 -11.41 -2.04 4.83
CA LEU A 297 -10.71 -1.09 5.69
C LEU A 297 -9.45 -0.59 4.99
N ILE A 298 -9.28 0.72 4.96
CA ILE A 298 -8.10 1.39 4.41
C ILE A 298 -7.55 2.33 5.48
N ILE A 299 -6.33 2.09 5.94
CA ILE A 299 -5.65 2.89 6.98
C ILE A 299 -4.24 3.25 6.56
#